data_5e1461e063f6562d3ddfe78f33ed5643
#
_entry.id   5e1461e063f6562d3ddfe78f33ed5643
#
_cell.length_a   1.000
_cell.length_b   1.000
_cell.length_c   1.000
_cell.angle_alpha   90.00
_cell.angle_beta   90.00
_cell.angle_gamma   90.00
#
_symmetry.space_group_name_H-M   'P 1'
#
loop_
_entity.id
_entity.type
_entity.pdbx_description
1 polymer ?
#
loop_
_entity_poly.entity_id
_entity_poly.type
_entity_poly.pdbx_seq_one_letter_code
_entity_poly.pdbx_strand_id
1 'polypeptide(L)'
;KYFSRRHVEIDNFKHIFITGLYALIPFVLVLLQPDFGSAMIIFFIWFGMTLVSGLSRKHLFIVVGIAVVTFVFFWAFMFQPYQKARIMTFINPLSHLQGAGYNVYQSTIAVGSGEVLGKGVGFGTQSRLKFLPEYETDFIFAAFAEEWGFVGVTLLFTLIGLIIWRILRIALLGATNFEMLYGIGLAIYFMSHFIINVGMNIGVMPVTGITLPFMSYGGSHLLTEFIGLGILFGMSHYRRVAHRDDMRNEFLGI
;
A
#
# COMPACT_ATOMS: atom_id res chain seq x y z
N LYS A 1 6.04 -17.93 3.81
CA LYS A 1 6.63 -19.20 4.29
C LYS A 1 8.10 -19.34 3.90
N TYR A 2 8.52 -18.96 2.68
CA TYR A 2 9.93 -19.02 2.27
C TYR A 2 10.80 -18.09 3.12
N PHE A 3 10.43 -16.81 3.21
CA PHE A 3 11.10 -15.83 4.07
C PHE A 3 11.21 -16.28 5.52
N SER A 4 10.16 -16.88 6.10
CA SER A 4 10.18 -17.30 7.51
C SER A 4 11.16 -18.44 7.82
N ARG A 5 11.49 -19.25 6.83
CA ARG A 5 12.45 -20.37 6.98
C ARG A 5 13.90 -19.96 6.71
N ARG A 6 14.13 -18.87 5.97
CA ARG A 6 15.44 -18.48 5.44
C ARG A 6 15.82 -17.04 5.74
N HIS A 7 15.14 -16.37 6.67
CA HIS A 7 15.37 -14.95 6.98
C HIS A 7 16.81 -14.65 7.40
N VAL A 8 17.52 -15.60 8.04
CA VAL A 8 18.93 -15.44 8.44
C VAL A 8 19.88 -15.53 7.23
N GLU A 9 19.46 -16.19 6.14
CA GLU A 9 20.29 -16.42 4.96
C GLU A 9 19.95 -15.45 3.79
N ILE A 10 19.05 -14.47 4.00
CA ILE A 10 18.55 -13.57 2.93
C ILE A 10 19.64 -12.62 2.43
N ASP A 11 20.73 -12.43 3.16
CA ASP A 11 21.89 -11.73 2.66
C ASP A 11 22.58 -12.46 1.47
N ASN A 12 22.22 -13.71 1.21
CA ASN A 12 22.69 -14.42 0.03
C ASN A 12 21.79 -14.07 -1.17
N PHE A 13 22.39 -13.54 -2.25
CA PHE A 13 21.73 -13.15 -3.49
C PHE A 13 20.78 -14.23 -4.07
N LYS A 14 21.13 -15.51 -3.90
CA LYS A 14 20.29 -16.64 -4.32
C LYS A 14 18.89 -16.58 -3.70
N HIS A 15 18.77 -16.21 -2.43
CA HIS A 15 17.47 -16.16 -1.75
C HIS A 15 16.65 -14.94 -2.16
N ILE A 16 17.31 -13.81 -2.42
CA ILE A 16 16.67 -12.61 -2.99
C ILE A 16 16.09 -12.93 -4.37
N PHE A 17 16.87 -13.61 -5.22
CA PHE A 17 16.43 -14.01 -6.56
C PHE A 17 15.22 -14.97 -6.50
N ILE A 18 15.26 -16.00 -5.65
CA ILE A 18 14.17 -16.95 -5.51
C ILE A 18 12.89 -16.27 -5.01
N THR A 19 12.98 -15.40 -4.00
CA THR A 19 11.81 -14.66 -3.51
C THR A 19 11.28 -13.68 -4.53
N GLY A 20 12.18 -13.04 -5.28
CA GLY A 20 11.80 -12.21 -6.43
C GLY A 20 11.03 -12.98 -7.49
N LEU A 21 11.45 -14.21 -7.81
CA LEU A 21 10.75 -15.06 -8.76
C LEU A 21 9.33 -15.43 -8.27
N TYR A 22 9.16 -15.72 -6.98
CA TYR A 22 7.82 -15.93 -6.40
C TYR A 22 6.93 -14.69 -6.48
N ALA A 23 7.48 -13.50 -6.28
CA ALA A 23 6.73 -12.24 -6.39
C ALA A 23 6.49 -11.86 -7.85
N LEU A 24 7.38 -12.26 -8.77
CA LEU A 24 7.27 -11.96 -10.20
C LEU A 24 6.05 -12.61 -10.84
N ILE A 25 5.66 -13.82 -10.39
CA ILE A 25 4.50 -14.53 -10.95
C ILE A 25 3.22 -13.70 -10.81
N PRO A 26 2.74 -13.34 -9.59
CA PRO A 26 1.55 -12.50 -9.44
C PRO A 26 1.76 -11.10 -10.04
N PHE A 27 2.96 -10.53 -9.96
CA PHE A 27 3.28 -9.24 -10.55
C PHE A 27 3.01 -9.23 -12.08
N VAL A 28 3.53 -10.21 -12.80
CA VAL A 28 3.34 -10.33 -14.26
C VAL A 28 1.87 -10.59 -14.59
N LEU A 29 1.19 -11.48 -13.85
CA LEU A 29 -0.23 -11.76 -14.09
C LEU A 29 -1.09 -10.50 -13.94
N VAL A 30 -0.81 -9.65 -12.96
CA VAL A 30 -1.51 -8.38 -12.75
C VAL A 30 -1.15 -7.35 -13.83
N LEU A 31 0.12 -7.29 -14.25
CA LEU A 31 0.53 -6.44 -15.37
C LEU A 31 -0.15 -6.81 -16.69
N LEU A 32 -0.42 -8.09 -16.92
CA LEU A 32 -1.17 -8.56 -18.11
C LEU A 32 -2.66 -8.11 -18.08
N GLN A 33 -3.19 -7.78 -16.89
CA GLN A 33 -4.53 -7.17 -16.72
C GLN A 33 -4.54 -5.64 -16.84
N PRO A 34 -3.57 -5.03 -17.48
CA PRO A 34 -3.07 -3.64 -17.47
C PRO A 34 -3.25 -2.88 -16.14
N ASP A 35 -3.18 -3.55 -15.01
CA ASP A 35 -3.25 -2.93 -13.68
C ASP A 35 -1.84 -2.68 -13.11
N PHE A 36 -1.28 -1.54 -13.50
CA PHE A 36 0.05 -1.11 -13.04
C PHE A 36 0.06 -0.77 -11.54
N GLY A 37 -1.04 -0.23 -11.01
CA GLY A 37 -1.13 0.15 -9.61
C GLY A 37 -1.01 -1.05 -8.67
N SER A 38 -1.84 -2.08 -8.88
CA SER A 38 -1.78 -3.31 -8.07
C SER A 38 -0.45 -4.06 -8.24
N ALA A 39 0.14 -4.04 -9.44
CA ALA A 39 1.48 -4.60 -9.64
C ALA A 39 2.54 -3.88 -8.78
N MET A 40 2.51 -2.55 -8.68
CA MET A 40 3.40 -1.80 -7.80
C MET A 40 3.23 -2.20 -6.32
N ILE A 41 2.01 -2.45 -5.85
CA ILE A 41 1.78 -2.93 -4.48
C ILE A 41 2.47 -4.26 -4.22
N ILE A 42 2.37 -5.21 -5.16
CA ILE A 42 3.08 -6.51 -5.07
C ILE A 42 4.59 -6.31 -4.98
N PHE A 43 5.13 -5.41 -5.81
CA PHE A 43 6.55 -5.05 -5.76
C PHE A 43 6.94 -4.45 -4.40
N PHE A 44 6.17 -3.49 -3.86
CA PHE A 44 6.48 -2.87 -2.57
C PHE A 44 6.39 -3.85 -1.41
N ILE A 45 5.45 -4.79 -1.44
CA ILE A 45 5.38 -5.86 -0.42
C ILE A 45 6.65 -6.72 -0.48
N TRP A 46 7.03 -7.21 -1.67
CA TRP A 46 8.24 -8.01 -1.82
C TRP A 46 9.50 -7.23 -1.42
N PHE A 47 9.63 -6.00 -1.90
CA PHE A 47 10.79 -5.15 -1.62
C PHE A 47 10.89 -4.82 -0.13
N GLY A 48 9.79 -4.40 0.50
CA GLY A 48 9.76 -4.09 1.92
C GLY A 48 10.03 -5.32 2.80
N MET A 49 9.47 -6.48 2.43
CA MET A 49 9.78 -7.76 3.10
C MET A 49 11.26 -8.12 2.98
N THR A 50 11.87 -7.91 1.83
CA THR A 50 13.29 -8.17 1.60
C THR A 50 14.17 -7.22 2.41
N LEU A 51 13.79 -5.94 2.50
CA LEU A 51 14.50 -4.95 3.33
C LEU A 51 14.49 -5.33 4.81
N VAL A 52 13.32 -5.68 5.34
CA VAL A 52 13.16 -6.04 6.77
C VAL A 52 13.89 -7.35 7.10
N SER A 53 14.03 -8.24 6.13
CA SER A 53 14.74 -9.51 6.31
C SER A 53 16.27 -9.38 6.34
N GLY A 54 16.84 -8.16 6.26
CA GLY A 54 18.28 -7.93 6.45
C GLY A 54 19.09 -7.86 5.15
N LEU A 55 18.54 -7.18 4.13
CA LEU A 55 19.23 -6.96 2.87
C LEU A 55 20.52 -6.14 3.07
N SER A 56 21.68 -6.62 2.58
CA SER A 56 22.92 -5.85 2.60
C SER A 56 22.85 -4.63 1.66
N ARG A 57 23.61 -3.58 1.97
CA ARG A 57 23.64 -2.35 1.15
C ARG A 57 24.04 -2.63 -0.30
N LYS A 58 24.95 -3.59 -0.53
CA LYS A 58 25.39 -3.97 -1.88
C LYS A 58 24.23 -4.58 -2.67
N HIS A 59 23.50 -5.51 -2.08
CA HIS A 59 22.34 -6.14 -2.73
C HIS A 59 21.18 -5.15 -2.92
N LEU A 60 21.00 -4.19 -2.01
CA LEU A 60 20.03 -3.11 -2.17
C LEU A 60 20.31 -2.31 -3.47
N PHE A 61 21.54 -1.88 -3.69
CA PHE A 61 21.90 -1.18 -4.93
C PHE A 61 21.69 -2.04 -6.18
N ILE A 62 21.97 -3.34 -6.11
CA ILE A 62 21.71 -4.26 -7.22
C ILE A 62 20.21 -4.36 -7.50
N VAL A 63 19.39 -4.56 -6.48
CA VAL A 63 17.92 -4.66 -6.63
C VAL A 63 17.35 -3.37 -7.20
N VAL A 64 17.76 -2.21 -6.68
CA VAL A 64 17.34 -0.89 -7.20
C VAL A 64 17.81 -0.71 -8.64
N GLY A 65 19.04 -1.08 -8.95
CA GLY A 65 19.60 -1.03 -10.32
C GLY A 65 18.78 -1.88 -11.29
N ILE A 66 18.45 -3.13 -10.91
CA ILE A 66 17.61 -4.01 -11.70
C ILE A 66 16.21 -3.41 -11.89
N ALA A 67 15.62 -2.84 -10.83
CA ALA A 67 14.30 -2.21 -10.92
C ALA A 67 14.31 -1.02 -11.89
N VAL A 68 15.34 -0.18 -11.85
CA VAL A 68 15.50 0.96 -12.79
C VAL A 68 15.66 0.47 -14.24
N VAL A 69 16.52 -0.52 -14.48
CA VAL A 69 16.72 -1.10 -15.82
C VAL A 69 15.42 -1.71 -16.34
N THR A 70 14.72 -2.44 -15.48
CA THR A 70 13.42 -3.03 -15.80
C THR A 70 12.39 -1.95 -16.13
N PHE A 71 12.32 -0.88 -15.33
CA PHE A 71 11.42 0.25 -15.61
C PHE A 71 11.74 0.92 -16.96
N VAL A 72 13.01 1.18 -17.26
CA VAL A 72 13.43 1.76 -18.55
C VAL A 72 13.06 0.84 -19.71
N PHE A 73 13.23 -0.47 -19.56
CA PHE A 73 12.84 -1.46 -20.56
C PHE A 73 11.31 -1.44 -20.78
N PHE A 74 10.50 -1.47 -19.71
CA PHE A 74 9.05 -1.37 -19.81
C PHE A 74 8.61 -0.07 -20.44
N TRP A 75 9.24 1.04 -20.09
CA TRP A 75 8.98 2.34 -20.68
C TRP A 75 9.21 2.36 -22.19
N ALA A 76 10.31 1.77 -22.65
CA ALA A 76 10.67 1.77 -24.06
C ALA A 76 9.78 0.86 -24.89
N PHE A 77 9.48 -0.36 -24.41
CA PHE A 77 8.95 -1.43 -25.24
C PHE A 77 7.56 -1.93 -24.85
N MET A 78 7.12 -1.78 -23.59
CA MET A 78 5.92 -2.45 -23.11
C MET A 78 4.81 -1.51 -22.65
N PHE A 79 5.12 -0.32 -22.15
CA PHE A 79 4.07 0.58 -21.66
C PHE A 79 3.16 1.07 -22.77
N GLN A 80 1.87 0.91 -22.55
CA GLN A 80 0.81 1.42 -23.41
C GLN A 80 0.78 2.96 -23.39
N PRO A 81 0.28 3.62 -24.44
CA PRO A 81 0.21 5.08 -24.51
C PRO A 81 -0.46 5.73 -23.30
N TYR A 82 -1.54 5.14 -22.76
CA TYR A 82 -2.24 5.66 -21.60
C TYR A 82 -1.41 5.58 -20.30
N GLN A 83 -0.55 4.56 -20.13
CA GLN A 83 0.35 4.43 -18.97
C GLN A 83 1.46 5.49 -19.04
N LYS A 84 2.02 5.70 -20.23
CA LYS A 84 2.99 6.79 -20.47
C LYS A 84 2.34 8.16 -20.24
N ALA A 85 1.10 8.34 -20.68
CA ALA A 85 0.36 9.57 -20.47
C ALA A 85 0.17 9.88 -18.96
N ARG A 86 -0.14 8.89 -18.11
CA ARG A 86 -0.25 9.08 -16.65
C ARG A 86 1.06 9.61 -16.03
N ILE A 87 2.20 9.07 -16.45
CA ILE A 87 3.51 9.51 -15.96
C ILE A 87 3.85 10.91 -16.51
N MET A 88 3.59 11.17 -17.80
CA MET A 88 3.82 12.48 -18.40
C MET A 88 2.92 13.56 -17.77
N THR A 89 1.67 13.23 -17.48
CA THR A 89 0.74 14.11 -16.77
C THR A 89 1.23 14.44 -15.36
N PHE A 90 1.87 13.49 -14.67
CA PHE A 90 2.47 13.75 -13.36
C PHE A 90 3.63 14.76 -13.46
N ILE A 91 4.49 14.64 -14.49
CA ILE A 91 5.62 15.55 -14.70
C ILE A 91 5.15 16.94 -15.14
N ASN A 92 4.13 17.01 -15.99
CA ASN A 92 3.57 18.26 -16.49
C ASN A 92 2.03 18.20 -16.51
N PRO A 93 1.36 18.45 -15.36
CA PRO A 93 -0.10 18.36 -15.25
C PRO A 93 -0.86 19.28 -16.19
N LEU A 94 -0.27 20.44 -16.54
CA LEU A 94 -0.91 21.46 -17.37
C LEU A 94 -0.90 21.12 -18.87
N SER A 95 -0.05 20.19 -19.32
CA SER A 95 0.02 19.81 -20.74
C SER A 95 -1.14 18.94 -21.21
N HIS A 96 -1.88 18.30 -20.29
CA HIS A 96 -2.96 17.37 -20.58
C HIS A 96 -4.21 17.65 -19.73
N LEU A 97 -4.71 18.89 -19.76
CA LEU A 97 -5.91 19.30 -19.02
C LEU A 97 -7.21 18.61 -19.47
N GLN A 98 -7.18 17.85 -20.57
CA GLN A 98 -8.28 17.00 -21.01
C GLN A 98 -7.94 15.53 -20.69
N GLY A 99 -8.58 14.94 -19.66
CA GLY A 99 -8.36 13.54 -19.26
C GLY A 99 -7.63 13.38 -17.93
N ALA A 100 -6.57 12.58 -17.88
CA ALA A 100 -5.88 12.23 -16.62
C ALA A 100 -5.32 13.44 -15.86
N GLY A 101 -4.88 14.49 -16.55
CA GLY A 101 -4.40 15.74 -15.95
C GLY A 101 -5.52 16.55 -15.30
N TYR A 102 -6.72 16.52 -15.85
CA TYR A 102 -7.88 17.14 -15.26
C TYR A 102 -8.16 16.58 -13.85
N ASN A 103 -8.14 15.26 -13.71
CA ASN A 103 -8.43 14.59 -12.42
C ASN A 103 -7.41 14.96 -11.35
N VAL A 104 -6.12 14.97 -11.68
CA VAL A 104 -5.06 15.40 -10.73
C VAL A 104 -5.24 16.87 -10.34
N TYR A 105 -5.52 17.71 -11.30
CA TYR A 105 -5.73 19.15 -11.07
C TYR A 105 -6.95 19.39 -10.16
N GLN A 106 -8.08 18.74 -10.44
CA GLN A 106 -9.30 18.86 -9.62
C GLN A 106 -9.10 18.25 -8.21
N SER A 107 -8.36 17.15 -8.11
CA SER A 107 -8.01 16.55 -6.83
C SER A 107 -7.16 17.49 -5.96
N THR A 108 -6.14 18.12 -6.53
CA THR A 108 -5.31 19.08 -5.79
C THR A 108 -6.08 20.35 -5.39
N ILE A 109 -7.01 20.81 -6.24
CA ILE A 109 -7.94 21.91 -5.89
C ILE A 109 -8.85 21.50 -4.74
N ALA A 110 -9.41 20.29 -4.77
CA ALA A 110 -10.28 19.78 -3.71
C ALA A 110 -9.53 19.77 -2.37
N VAL A 111 -8.35 19.15 -2.33
CA VAL A 111 -7.50 19.10 -1.12
C VAL A 111 -7.18 20.51 -0.61
N GLY A 112 -6.73 21.40 -1.49
CA GLY A 112 -6.37 22.78 -1.12
C GLY A 112 -7.56 23.60 -0.62
N SER A 113 -8.75 23.37 -1.19
CA SER A 113 -9.96 24.12 -0.85
C SER A 113 -10.60 23.73 0.49
N GLY A 114 -10.13 22.61 1.09
CA GLY A 114 -10.58 22.18 2.43
C GLY A 114 -10.02 23.02 3.57
N GLU A 115 -8.95 23.79 3.35
CA GLU A 115 -8.33 24.64 4.36
C GLU A 115 -8.12 23.91 5.71
N VAL A 116 -8.40 24.57 6.85
CA VAL A 116 -8.19 23.99 8.18
C VAL A 116 -9.39 23.15 8.65
N LEU A 117 -10.60 23.65 8.48
CA LEU A 117 -11.82 23.04 9.05
C LEU A 117 -12.68 22.29 8.04
N GLY A 118 -12.36 22.40 6.75
CA GLY A 118 -13.17 21.85 5.67
C GLY A 118 -14.38 22.72 5.33
N LYS A 119 -15.03 22.38 4.21
CA LYS A 119 -16.28 23.03 3.75
C LYS A 119 -17.52 22.49 4.47
N GLY A 120 -17.38 21.43 5.26
CA GLY A 120 -18.48 20.70 5.88
C GLY A 120 -18.90 19.45 5.10
N VAL A 121 -19.41 18.46 5.83
CA VAL A 121 -19.84 17.16 5.26
C VAL A 121 -20.97 17.38 4.26
N GLY A 122 -20.78 16.87 3.03
CA GLY A 122 -21.75 17.02 1.92
C GLY A 122 -21.71 18.40 1.24
N PHE A 123 -20.83 19.32 1.64
CA PHE A 123 -20.66 20.64 1.02
C PHE A 123 -19.41 20.73 0.13
N GLY A 124 -18.73 19.62 -0.12
CA GLY A 124 -17.63 19.52 -1.07
C GLY A 124 -18.10 19.88 -2.49
N THR A 125 -17.55 20.95 -3.05
CA THR A 125 -17.97 21.42 -4.38
C THR A 125 -17.43 20.53 -5.50
N GLN A 126 -16.22 19.99 -5.35
CA GLN A 126 -15.57 19.15 -6.36
C GLN A 126 -16.22 17.77 -6.46
N SER A 127 -16.56 17.17 -5.33
CA SER A 127 -17.25 15.88 -5.26
C SER A 127 -18.73 16.01 -5.63
N ARG A 128 -19.45 16.96 -5.04
CA ARG A 128 -20.90 17.14 -5.21
C ARG A 128 -21.29 17.53 -6.63
N LEU A 129 -20.50 18.41 -7.28
CA LEU A 129 -20.74 18.85 -8.65
C LEU A 129 -20.13 17.90 -9.70
N LYS A 130 -19.55 16.78 -9.24
CA LYS A 130 -18.89 15.76 -10.09
C LYS A 130 -17.78 16.32 -10.98
N PHE A 131 -17.10 17.38 -10.53
CA PHE A 131 -15.88 17.86 -11.18
C PHE A 131 -14.72 16.89 -10.95
N LEU A 132 -14.75 16.12 -9.83
CA LEU A 132 -13.81 15.07 -9.52
C LEU A 132 -14.44 13.71 -9.85
N PRO A 133 -14.10 13.06 -10.98
CA PRO A 133 -14.53 11.72 -11.30
C PRO A 133 -13.96 10.73 -10.28
N GLU A 134 -14.63 9.58 -10.06
CA GLU A 134 -14.17 8.52 -9.15
C GLU A 134 -13.83 9.02 -7.73
N TYR A 135 -14.57 10.03 -7.23
CA TYR A 135 -14.34 10.61 -5.91
C TYR A 135 -14.68 9.64 -4.76
N GLU A 136 -15.45 8.58 -5.02
CA GLU A 136 -15.78 7.53 -4.04
C GLU A 136 -14.73 6.41 -3.99
N THR A 137 -13.91 6.28 -5.02
CA THR A 137 -12.92 5.21 -5.18
C THR A 137 -11.49 5.75 -5.07
N ASP A 138 -10.94 6.24 -6.17
CA ASP A 138 -9.54 6.63 -6.28
C ASP A 138 -9.24 7.98 -5.62
N PHE A 139 -10.20 8.91 -5.69
CA PHE A 139 -10.04 10.27 -5.20
C PHE A 139 -10.80 10.56 -3.90
N ILE A 140 -11.13 9.51 -3.13
CA ILE A 140 -11.84 9.65 -1.85
C ILE A 140 -11.08 10.52 -0.86
N PHE A 141 -9.75 10.46 -0.85
CA PHE A 141 -8.93 11.30 0.03
C PHE A 141 -9.12 12.79 -0.29
N ALA A 142 -9.17 13.17 -1.57
CA ALA A 142 -9.36 14.56 -1.96
C ALA A 142 -10.76 15.08 -1.58
N ALA A 143 -11.80 14.26 -1.80
CA ALA A 143 -13.16 14.58 -1.36
C ALA A 143 -13.26 14.72 0.17
N PHE A 144 -12.63 13.81 0.91
CA PHE A 144 -12.56 13.87 2.37
C PHE A 144 -11.82 15.11 2.86
N ALA A 145 -10.67 15.42 2.25
CA ALA A 145 -9.90 16.60 2.61
C ALA A 145 -10.66 17.91 2.32
N GLU A 146 -11.44 17.98 1.23
CA GLU A 146 -12.31 19.12 0.94
C GLU A 146 -13.36 19.34 2.00
N GLU A 147 -14.01 18.26 2.48
CA GLU A 147 -15.13 18.33 3.41
C GLU A 147 -14.69 18.51 4.87
N TRP A 148 -13.61 17.84 5.29
CA TRP A 148 -13.15 17.79 6.69
C TRP A 148 -11.92 18.66 6.97
N GLY A 149 -11.28 19.17 5.93
CA GLY A 149 -10.09 20.02 6.03
C GLY A 149 -8.88 19.33 6.66
N PHE A 150 -7.91 20.14 7.03
CA PHE A 150 -6.66 19.68 7.66
C PHE A 150 -6.89 18.91 8.97
N VAL A 151 -7.88 19.31 9.77
CA VAL A 151 -8.21 18.64 11.03
C VAL A 151 -8.68 17.21 10.77
N GLY A 152 -9.59 17.01 9.81
CA GLY A 152 -10.05 15.68 9.43
C GLY A 152 -8.94 14.81 8.85
N VAL A 153 -8.10 15.38 7.99
CA VAL A 153 -6.93 14.69 7.42
C VAL A 153 -5.96 14.24 8.53
N THR A 154 -5.69 15.10 9.51
CA THR A 154 -4.83 14.75 10.65
C THR A 154 -5.42 13.61 11.48
N LEU A 155 -6.73 13.62 11.71
CA LEU A 155 -7.43 12.53 12.38
C LEU A 155 -7.32 11.22 11.59
N LEU A 156 -7.57 11.26 10.28
CA LEU A 156 -7.44 10.11 9.39
C LEU A 156 -6.04 9.51 9.43
N PHE A 157 -5.00 10.34 9.31
CA PHE A 157 -3.60 9.89 9.35
C PHE A 157 -3.26 9.27 10.71
N THR A 158 -3.76 9.84 11.78
CA THR A 158 -3.60 9.30 13.14
C THR A 158 -4.24 7.92 13.26
N LEU A 159 -5.47 7.75 12.76
CA LEU A 159 -6.18 6.46 12.83
C LEU A 159 -5.47 5.39 11.99
N ILE A 160 -5.07 5.69 10.75
CA ILE A 160 -4.31 4.75 9.90
C ILE A 160 -2.95 4.44 10.53
N GLY A 161 -2.26 5.44 11.07
CA GLY A 161 -1.00 5.25 11.80
C GLY A 161 -1.17 4.34 13.03
N LEU A 162 -2.26 4.48 13.77
CA LEU A 162 -2.58 3.59 14.90
C LEU A 162 -2.87 2.15 14.43
N ILE A 163 -3.57 1.97 13.33
CA ILE A 163 -3.81 0.63 12.75
C ILE A 163 -2.47 -0.03 12.38
N ILE A 164 -1.61 0.68 11.63
CA ILE A 164 -0.30 0.17 11.21
C ILE A 164 0.57 -0.14 12.44
N TRP A 165 0.60 0.76 13.42
CA TRP A 165 1.33 0.54 14.67
C TRP A 165 0.84 -0.70 15.42
N ARG A 166 -0.48 -0.92 15.51
CA ARG A 166 -1.06 -2.11 16.15
C ARG A 166 -0.71 -3.38 15.39
N ILE A 167 -0.77 -3.37 14.06
CA ILE A 167 -0.34 -4.50 13.22
C ILE A 167 1.12 -4.84 13.50
N LEU A 168 2.02 -3.84 13.47
CA LEU A 168 3.43 -4.03 13.74
C LEU A 168 3.68 -4.54 15.17
N ARG A 169 2.98 -4.01 16.16
CA ARG A 169 3.09 -4.47 17.54
C ARG A 169 2.67 -5.95 17.69
N ILE A 170 1.57 -6.35 17.03
CA ILE A 170 1.13 -7.76 17.02
C ILE A 170 2.16 -8.63 16.29
N ALA A 171 2.69 -8.17 15.17
CA ALA A 171 3.70 -8.88 14.39
C ALA A 171 4.98 -9.12 15.18
N LEU A 172 5.52 -8.08 15.84
CA LEU A 172 6.75 -8.18 16.64
C LEU A 172 6.60 -9.09 17.87
N LEU A 173 5.39 -9.28 18.35
CA LEU A 173 5.07 -10.21 19.42
C LEU A 173 4.73 -11.62 18.88
N GLY A 174 4.83 -11.89 17.59
CA GLY A 174 4.54 -13.18 16.97
C GLY A 174 5.39 -14.32 17.57
N ALA A 175 4.82 -15.51 17.78
CA ALA A 175 5.53 -16.66 18.30
C ALA A 175 6.47 -17.28 17.27
N THR A 176 6.18 -17.09 15.99
CA THR A 176 6.94 -17.65 14.88
C THR A 176 7.39 -16.55 13.91
N ASN A 177 8.51 -16.79 13.22
CA ASN A 177 8.98 -15.90 12.15
C ASN A 177 7.93 -15.72 11.02
N PHE A 178 7.06 -16.71 10.84
CA PHE A 178 5.98 -16.60 9.87
C PHE A 178 4.94 -15.56 10.29
N GLU A 179 4.51 -15.58 11.54
CA GLU A 179 3.54 -14.61 12.09
C GLU A 179 4.11 -13.19 12.06
N MET A 180 5.37 -13.02 12.46
CA MET A 180 6.06 -11.74 12.43
C MET A 180 6.11 -11.18 10.99
N LEU A 181 6.59 -11.98 10.04
CA LEU A 181 6.72 -11.56 8.65
C LEU A 181 5.37 -11.36 7.96
N TYR A 182 4.34 -12.14 8.33
CA TYR A 182 3.00 -11.93 7.82
C TYR A 182 2.45 -10.55 8.23
N GLY A 183 2.55 -10.23 9.53
CA GLY A 183 2.11 -8.93 10.03
C GLY A 183 2.91 -7.75 9.46
N ILE A 184 4.23 -7.91 9.28
CA ILE A 184 5.07 -6.90 8.60
C ILE A 184 4.62 -6.72 7.15
N GLY A 185 4.40 -7.82 6.42
CA GLY A 185 3.89 -7.77 5.04
C GLY A 185 2.53 -7.07 4.93
N LEU A 186 1.64 -7.33 5.88
CA LEU A 186 0.35 -6.68 5.96
C LEU A 186 0.48 -5.17 6.27
N ALA A 187 1.40 -4.79 7.16
CA ALA A 187 1.70 -3.38 7.42
C ALA A 187 2.25 -2.65 6.19
N ILE A 188 3.15 -3.30 5.44
CA ILE A 188 3.70 -2.77 4.17
C ILE A 188 2.57 -2.62 3.14
N TYR A 189 1.66 -3.59 3.03
CA TYR A 189 0.49 -3.53 2.17
C TYR A 189 -0.35 -2.27 2.47
N PHE A 190 -0.80 -2.08 3.72
CA PHE A 190 -1.59 -0.91 4.10
C PHE A 190 -0.84 0.40 3.90
N MET A 191 0.44 0.43 4.26
CA MET A 191 1.28 1.63 4.12
C MET A 191 1.47 2.00 2.64
N SER A 192 1.68 1.02 1.76
CA SER A 192 1.83 1.26 0.32
C SER A 192 0.55 1.80 -0.30
N HIS A 193 -0.61 1.20 0.00
CA HIS A 193 -1.91 1.71 -0.45
C HIS A 193 -2.15 3.15 0.02
N PHE A 194 -1.91 3.41 1.30
CA PHE A 194 -2.08 4.74 1.89
C PHE A 194 -1.17 5.79 1.24
N ILE A 195 0.14 5.53 1.13
CA ILE A 195 1.11 6.47 0.57
C ILE A 195 0.79 6.76 -0.90
N ILE A 196 0.48 5.73 -1.69
CA ILE A 196 0.19 5.89 -3.12
C ILE A 196 -1.12 6.67 -3.29
N ASN A 197 -2.20 6.31 -2.58
CA ASN A 197 -3.48 7.00 -2.73
C ASN A 197 -3.38 8.46 -2.31
N VAL A 198 -2.85 8.75 -1.13
CA VAL A 198 -2.64 10.14 -0.68
C VAL A 198 -1.72 10.87 -1.64
N GLY A 199 -0.59 10.26 -2.03
CA GLY A 199 0.39 10.86 -2.94
C GLY A 199 -0.19 11.23 -4.30
N MET A 200 -1.03 10.39 -4.91
CA MET A 200 -1.67 10.72 -6.18
C MET A 200 -2.74 11.81 -6.03
N ASN A 201 -3.46 11.86 -4.91
CA ASN A 201 -4.48 12.86 -4.64
C ASN A 201 -3.89 14.26 -4.41
N ILE A 202 -2.71 14.36 -3.82
CA ILE A 202 -1.99 15.64 -3.62
C ILE A 202 -1.04 16.00 -4.77
N GLY A 203 -1.00 15.18 -5.83
CA GLY A 203 -0.17 15.43 -7.01
C GLY A 203 1.33 15.14 -6.85
N VAL A 204 1.73 14.38 -5.80
CA VAL A 204 3.15 13.98 -5.56
C VAL A 204 3.49 12.64 -6.21
N MET A 205 2.47 11.89 -6.64
CA MET A 205 2.61 10.62 -7.36
C MET A 205 1.70 10.57 -8.57
N PRO A 206 2.04 9.77 -9.61
CA PRO A 206 1.15 9.59 -10.76
C PRO A 206 -0.12 8.85 -10.34
N VAL A 207 -1.23 9.12 -11.02
CA VAL A 207 -2.51 8.45 -10.78
C VAL A 207 -2.42 6.98 -11.20
N THR A 208 -2.58 6.09 -10.25
CA THR A 208 -2.48 4.64 -10.44
C THR A 208 -3.80 3.90 -10.27
N GLY A 209 -4.84 4.54 -9.72
CA GLY A 209 -6.12 3.88 -9.44
C GLY A 209 -6.07 3.00 -8.19
N ILE A 210 -5.20 3.29 -7.23
CA ILE A 210 -5.09 2.55 -5.97
C ILE A 210 -6.05 3.13 -4.94
N THR A 211 -6.81 2.24 -4.31
CA THR A 211 -7.79 2.55 -3.28
C THR A 211 -7.12 2.94 -1.94
N LEU A 212 -7.79 3.81 -1.17
CA LEU A 212 -7.40 4.15 0.20
C LEU A 212 -7.95 3.10 1.16
N PRO A 213 -7.10 2.47 2.00
CA PRO A 213 -7.54 1.46 2.94
C PRO A 213 -8.69 1.93 3.85
N PHE A 214 -9.68 1.08 4.03
CA PHE A 214 -10.88 1.27 4.87
C PHE A 214 -11.79 2.44 4.48
N MET A 215 -11.46 3.22 3.46
CA MET A 215 -12.24 4.40 3.06
C MET A 215 -12.82 4.29 1.65
N SER A 216 -12.03 3.83 0.67
CA SER A 216 -12.49 3.76 -0.72
C SER A 216 -13.65 2.80 -0.87
N TYR A 217 -14.63 3.19 -1.68
CA TYR A 217 -15.70 2.30 -2.09
C TYR A 217 -15.14 1.13 -2.90
N GLY A 218 -15.31 -0.10 -2.38
CA GLY A 218 -14.81 -1.32 -3.03
C GLY A 218 -14.99 -2.53 -2.13
N GLY A 219 -16.08 -3.31 -2.34
CA GLY A 219 -16.40 -4.45 -1.48
C GLY A 219 -15.32 -5.54 -1.46
N SER A 220 -14.71 -5.86 -2.60
CA SER A 220 -13.63 -6.86 -2.70
C SER A 220 -12.36 -6.41 -1.98
N HIS A 221 -12.01 -5.13 -2.08
CA HIS A 221 -10.85 -4.56 -1.42
C HIS A 221 -11.02 -4.60 0.10
N LEU A 222 -12.15 -4.10 0.61
CA LEU A 222 -12.49 -4.12 2.02
C LEU A 222 -12.52 -5.54 2.59
N LEU A 223 -13.10 -6.50 1.85
CA LEU A 223 -13.11 -7.91 2.25
C LEU A 223 -11.68 -8.46 2.39
N THR A 224 -10.80 -8.16 1.45
CA THR A 224 -9.39 -8.59 1.48
C THR A 224 -8.64 -8.00 2.68
N GLU A 225 -8.88 -6.73 3.00
CA GLU A 225 -8.31 -6.07 4.17
C GLU A 225 -8.72 -6.74 5.48
N PHE A 226 -10.03 -7.01 5.64
CA PHE A 226 -10.53 -7.68 6.84
C PHE A 226 -10.11 -9.15 6.93
N ILE A 227 -9.99 -9.87 5.81
CA ILE A 227 -9.41 -11.22 5.79
C ILE A 227 -7.95 -11.18 6.27
N GLY A 228 -7.15 -10.22 5.75
CA GLY A 228 -5.76 -10.06 6.17
C GLY A 228 -5.63 -9.78 7.67
N LEU A 229 -6.44 -8.87 8.20
CA LEU A 229 -6.47 -8.57 9.64
C LEU A 229 -7.00 -9.75 10.46
N GLY A 230 -8.03 -10.44 9.98
CA GLY A 230 -8.60 -11.62 10.64
C GLY A 230 -7.59 -12.74 10.82
N ILE A 231 -6.79 -13.02 9.79
CA ILE A 231 -5.69 -13.99 9.87
C ILE A 231 -4.64 -13.56 10.92
N LEU A 232 -4.24 -12.29 10.93
CA LEU A 232 -3.29 -11.76 11.91
C LEU A 232 -3.81 -11.90 13.35
N PHE A 233 -5.06 -11.53 13.57
CA PHE A 233 -5.71 -11.65 14.88
C PHE A 233 -5.89 -13.12 15.30
N GLY A 234 -6.26 -14.00 14.38
CA GLY A 234 -6.37 -15.43 14.62
C GLY A 234 -5.05 -16.04 15.10
N MET A 235 -3.94 -15.74 14.42
CA MET A 235 -2.61 -16.17 14.84
C MET A 235 -2.24 -15.64 16.22
N SER A 236 -2.50 -14.35 16.49
CA SER A 236 -2.23 -13.73 17.80
C SER A 236 -3.08 -14.33 18.93
N HIS A 237 -4.32 -14.70 18.65
CA HIS A 237 -5.22 -15.34 19.63
C HIS A 237 -4.75 -16.76 19.96
N TYR A 238 -4.45 -17.57 18.95
CA TYR A 238 -3.94 -18.94 19.12
C TYR A 238 -2.69 -18.99 19.99
N ARG A 239 -1.75 -18.08 19.78
CA ARG A 239 -0.55 -17.95 20.62
C ARG A 239 -0.88 -17.73 22.09
N ARG A 240 -1.83 -16.85 22.42
CA ARG A 240 -2.21 -16.56 23.81
C ARG A 240 -2.83 -17.78 24.50
N VAL A 241 -3.60 -18.56 23.76
CA VAL A 241 -4.22 -19.80 24.27
C VAL A 241 -3.15 -20.85 24.52
N ALA A 242 -2.27 -21.11 23.56
CA ALA A 242 -1.19 -22.09 23.68
C ALA A 242 -0.27 -21.78 24.89
N HIS A 243 0.16 -20.51 25.03
CA HIS A 243 1.02 -20.12 26.16
C HIS A 243 0.32 -20.23 27.52
N ARG A 244 -0.99 -20.04 27.58
CA ARG A 244 -1.77 -20.21 28.82
C ARG A 244 -1.92 -21.67 29.19
N ASP A 245 -2.04 -22.55 28.21
CA ASP A 245 -2.11 -24.00 28.46
C ASP A 245 -0.75 -24.56 28.88
N ASP A 246 0.36 -24.10 28.33
CA ASP A 246 1.71 -24.45 28.75
C ASP A 246 1.97 -24.05 30.21
N MET A 247 1.65 -22.81 30.61
CA MET A 247 1.79 -22.38 32.01
C MET A 247 0.90 -23.18 32.96
N ARG A 248 -0.29 -23.55 32.52
CA ARG A 248 -1.20 -24.37 33.32
C ARG A 248 -0.67 -25.80 33.51
N ASN A 249 -0.06 -26.37 32.48
CA ASN A 249 0.54 -27.69 32.51
C ASN A 249 1.81 -27.72 33.38
N GLU A 250 2.66 -26.67 33.32
CA GLU A 250 3.79 -26.49 34.23
C GLU A 250 3.34 -26.41 35.70
N PHE A 251 2.22 -25.73 35.98
CA PHE A 251 1.68 -25.61 37.35
C PHE A 251 1.07 -26.91 37.87
N LEU A 252 0.54 -27.75 36.98
CA LEU A 252 -0.09 -29.03 37.32
C LEU A 252 0.88 -30.21 37.33
N GLY A 253 2.14 -30.02 36.90
CA GLY A 253 3.18 -31.05 36.88
C GLY A 253 2.88 -32.24 35.96
N ILE A 254 2.12 -32.00 34.84
CA ILE A 254 1.76 -33.01 33.86
C ILE A 254 2.57 -32.76 32.59
#